data_7b8c98580c2632ddedb2b886ec47bff7
#
_entry.id   7b8c98580c2632ddedb2b886ec47bff7
#
_cell.length_a   1.000
_cell.length_b   1.000
_cell.length_c   1.000
_cell.angle_alpha   90.00
_cell.angle_beta   90.00
_cell.angle_gamma   90.00
#
_symmetry.space_group_name_H-M   'P 1'
#
loop_
_entity.id
_entity.type
_entity.pdbx_description
1 polymer ?
#
loop_
_entity_poly.entity_id
_entity_poly.type
_entity_poly.pdbx_seq_one_letter_code
_entity_poly.pdbx_strand_id
1 'polypeptide(L)'
;MTILRYISLFLLVTLLGYGQAPQKPHRIELPIQAEIPVRGLYRRLVSQQIEGFPTPKRMKVLSLYLSSSLIHRINQARACHDDWFRLHPKNDEKAPSTWTEFGLFSGADDRGHPQAFQVEKTESDEDGSFRVYVRLTEGPQEKPWNWQVAVVVMSEEGKFVINDVIFLRDKDVETESRLSELLTVGSDASHWVGYGNKNATP
;
A
#
# COMPACT_ATOMS: atom_id res chain seq x y z
N MET A 1 -68.87 39.59 -57.13
CA MET A 1 -67.56 38.93 -57.31
C MET A 1 -66.67 39.26 -56.13
N THR A 2 -66.63 38.36 -55.18
CA THR A 2 -65.88 38.60 -53.90
C THR A 2 -64.93 37.41 -53.70
N ILE A 3 -63.64 37.68 -53.80
CA ILE A 3 -62.60 36.67 -53.70
C ILE A 3 -62.24 36.53 -52.21
N LEU A 4 -62.53 35.32 -51.65
CA LEU A 4 -62.21 34.94 -50.29
C LEU A 4 -60.76 34.48 -50.24
N ARG A 5 -59.89 35.20 -49.45
CA ARG A 5 -58.50 34.81 -49.18
C ARG A 5 -58.43 33.95 -47.94
N TYR A 6 -58.08 32.66 -48.09
CA TYR A 6 -57.71 31.77 -47.01
C TYR A 6 -56.31 32.06 -46.52
N ILE A 7 -56.18 32.50 -45.29
CA ILE A 7 -54.90 32.61 -44.61
C ILE A 7 -54.68 31.28 -43.83
N SER A 8 -53.77 30.46 -44.31
CA SER A 8 -53.32 29.24 -43.58
C SER A 8 -52.34 29.65 -42.52
N LEU A 9 -52.73 29.48 -41.29
CA LEU A 9 -51.87 29.69 -40.11
C LEU A 9 -51.07 28.40 -39.85
N PHE A 10 -49.81 28.33 -40.25
CA PHE A 10 -48.90 27.24 -39.93
C PHE A 10 -48.41 27.40 -38.50
N LEU A 11 -48.95 26.57 -37.58
CA LEU A 11 -48.51 26.49 -36.20
C LEU A 11 -47.23 25.64 -36.16
N LEU A 12 -46.10 26.32 -36.03
CA LEU A 12 -44.79 25.68 -35.91
C LEU A 12 -44.61 25.26 -34.43
N VAL A 13 -44.88 23.99 -34.13
CA VAL A 13 -44.61 23.38 -32.82
C VAL A 13 -43.14 23.04 -32.74
N THR A 14 -42.33 23.91 -32.19
CA THR A 14 -40.93 23.61 -31.83
C THR A 14 -40.93 22.71 -30.60
N LEU A 15 -40.77 21.41 -30.82
CA LEU A 15 -40.43 20.43 -29.79
C LEU A 15 -39.01 20.74 -29.29
N LEU A 16 -38.89 21.48 -28.19
CA LEU A 16 -37.68 21.60 -27.42
C LEU A 16 -37.41 20.22 -26.76
N GLY A 17 -36.69 19.38 -27.50
CA GLY A 17 -36.14 18.17 -26.94
C GLY A 17 -35.10 18.56 -25.89
N TYR A 18 -35.47 18.50 -24.62
CA TYR A 18 -34.51 18.51 -23.50
C TYR A 18 -33.62 17.27 -23.66
N GLY A 19 -32.53 17.40 -24.41
CA GLY A 19 -31.47 16.44 -24.45
C GLY A 19 -30.86 16.38 -23.04
N GLN A 20 -31.23 15.36 -22.26
CA GLN A 20 -30.47 15.04 -21.05
C GLN A 20 -29.01 14.83 -21.49
N ALA A 21 -28.13 15.70 -21.03
CA ALA A 21 -26.71 15.52 -21.20
C ALA A 21 -26.35 14.12 -20.67
N PRO A 22 -25.56 13.31 -21.41
CA PRO A 22 -25.18 11.99 -20.95
C PRO A 22 -24.52 12.16 -19.57
N GLN A 23 -25.12 11.58 -18.53
CA GLN A 23 -24.51 11.53 -17.21
C GLN A 23 -23.16 10.83 -17.40
N LYS A 24 -22.07 11.57 -17.14
CA LYS A 24 -20.73 10.98 -17.10
C LYS A 24 -20.81 9.78 -16.15
N PRO A 25 -20.32 8.59 -16.59
CA PRO A 25 -20.27 7.44 -15.70
C PRO A 25 -19.61 7.87 -14.39
N HIS A 26 -20.20 7.51 -13.27
CA HIS A 26 -19.71 7.84 -11.92
C HIS A 26 -18.32 7.20 -11.78
N ARG A 27 -17.29 7.92 -12.22
CA ARG A 27 -15.91 7.48 -12.15
C ARG A 27 -15.56 7.61 -10.67
N ILE A 28 -15.43 6.48 -9.98
CA ILE A 28 -14.89 6.45 -8.62
C ILE A 28 -13.62 7.29 -8.66
N GLU A 29 -13.53 8.30 -7.79
CA GLU A 29 -12.39 9.19 -7.75
C GLU A 29 -11.11 8.38 -7.54
N LEU A 30 -10.04 8.71 -8.27
CA LEU A 30 -8.76 7.98 -8.23
C LEU A 30 -8.22 7.79 -6.80
N PRO A 31 -8.32 8.76 -5.88
CA PRO A 31 -7.91 8.57 -4.49
C PRO A 31 -8.62 7.40 -3.80
N ILE A 32 -9.94 7.24 -4.02
CA ILE A 32 -10.72 6.13 -3.44
C ILE A 32 -10.26 4.78 -4.02
N GLN A 33 -9.89 4.73 -5.30
CA GLN A 33 -9.38 3.51 -5.92
C GLN A 33 -8.00 3.13 -5.35
N ALA A 34 -7.15 4.12 -5.05
CA ALA A 34 -5.85 3.90 -4.41
C ALA A 34 -5.97 3.32 -2.99
N GLU A 35 -7.06 3.58 -2.28
CA GLU A 35 -7.31 3.00 -0.95
C GLU A 35 -7.65 1.51 -0.98
N ILE A 36 -8.14 0.97 -2.09
CA ILE A 36 -8.61 -0.43 -2.18
C ILE A 36 -7.52 -1.43 -1.78
N PRO A 37 -6.30 -1.41 -2.39
CA PRO A 37 -5.24 -2.33 -2.00
C PRO A 37 -4.79 -2.11 -0.55
N VAL A 38 -4.77 -0.88 -0.07
CA VAL A 38 -4.38 -0.54 1.30
C VAL A 38 -5.36 -1.14 2.30
N ARG A 39 -6.65 -0.91 2.12
CA ARG A 39 -7.70 -1.52 2.96
C ARG A 39 -7.67 -3.06 2.90
N GLY A 40 -7.37 -3.63 1.74
CA GLY A 40 -7.21 -5.07 1.55
C GLY A 40 -6.04 -5.63 2.36
N LEU A 41 -4.86 -5.00 2.27
CA LEU A 41 -3.66 -5.39 3.01
C LEU A 41 -3.89 -5.30 4.53
N TYR A 42 -4.28 -4.12 5.05
CA TYR A 42 -4.40 -3.92 6.49
C TYR A 42 -5.51 -4.76 7.13
N ARG A 43 -6.60 -5.03 6.42
CA ARG A 43 -7.60 -6.01 6.88
C ARG A 43 -6.98 -7.40 7.10
N ARG A 44 -6.05 -7.81 6.22
CA ARG A 44 -5.34 -9.09 6.37
C ARG A 44 -4.33 -9.06 7.51
N LEU A 45 -3.57 -7.97 7.64
CA LEU A 45 -2.61 -7.82 8.74
C LEU A 45 -3.30 -7.92 10.10
N VAL A 46 -4.38 -7.18 10.30
CA VAL A 46 -5.16 -7.20 11.55
C VAL A 46 -5.79 -8.55 11.81
N SER A 47 -6.45 -9.15 10.80
CA SER A 47 -7.19 -10.42 10.99
C SER A 47 -6.29 -11.64 11.15
N GLN A 48 -5.06 -11.60 10.65
CA GLN A 48 -4.15 -12.75 10.64
C GLN A 48 -2.94 -12.58 11.55
N GLN A 49 -2.82 -11.44 12.22
CA GLN A 49 -1.70 -11.11 13.11
C GLN A 49 -0.36 -11.48 12.45
N ILE A 50 -0.07 -10.83 11.30
CA ILE A 50 1.12 -11.13 10.50
C ILE A 50 2.30 -10.39 11.10
N GLU A 51 3.25 -11.13 11.61
CA GLU A 51 4.54 -10.67 12.12
C GLU A 51 5.67 -11.00 11.16
N GLY A 52 6.69 -10.17 11.15
CA GLY A 52 7.92 -10.39 10.39
C GLY A 52 7.65 -10.72 8.92
N PHE A 53 8.45 -11.59 8.36
CA PHE A 53 8.25 -12.03 6.98
C PHE A 53 7.05 -12.97 6.85
N PRO A 54 6.05 -12.63 6.00
CA PRO A 54 4.91 -13.50 5.77
C PRO A 54 5.36 -14.86 5.23
N THR A 55 4.76 -15.94 5.70
CA THR A 55 5.00 -17.27 5.11
C THR A 55 4.69 -17.29 3.61
N PRO A 56 5.24 -18.24 2.81
CA PRO A 56 4.93 -18.33 1.37
C PRO A 56 3.43 -18.38 1.08
N LYS A 57 2.65 -19.07 1.92
CA LYS A 57 1.20 -19.14 1.79
C LYS A 57 0.54 -17.78 2.02
N ARG A 58 0.96 -17.04 3.05
CA ARG A 58 0.46 -15.69 3.33
C ARG A 58 0.93 -14.70 2.26
N MET A 59 2.17 -14.81 1.82
CA MET A 59 2.72 -13.95 0.77
C MET A 59 1.94 -14.06 -0.54
N LYS A 60 1.48 -15.27 -0.93
CA LYS A 60 0.62 -15.45 -2.11
C LYS A 60 -0.67 -14.63 -2.05
N VAL A 61 -1.23 -14.43 -0.85
CA VAL A 61 -2.44 -13.62 -0.67
C VAL A 61 -2.11 -12.14 -0.62
N LEU A 62 -1.01 -11.76 0.06
CA LEU A 62 -0.59 -10.37 0.17
C LEU A 62 -0.13 -9.79 -1.17
N SER A 63 0.48 -10.63 -2.04
CA SER A 63 0.93 -10.21 -3.37
C SER A 63 -0.18 -9.67 -4.27
N LEU A 64 -1.45 -9.94 -3.96
CA LEU A 64 -2.59 -9.35 -4.67
C LEU A 64 -2.69 -7.82 -4.49
N TYR A 65 -2.05 -7.28 -3.47
CA TYR A 65 -2.08 -5.87 -3.10
C TYR A 65 -0.76 -5.14 -3.36
N LEU A 66 0.33 -5.87 -3.61
CA LEU A 66 1.69 -5.34 -3.67
C LEU A 66 2.18 -5.22 -5.11
N SER A 67 3.06 -4.25 -5.38
CA SER A 67 3.75 -4.12 -6.65
C SER A 67 4.74 -5.26 -6.86
N SER A 68 5.05 -5.57 -8.11
CA SER A 68 6.06 -6.56 -8.48
C SER A 68 7.43 -6.21 -7.87
N SER A 69 7.77 -4.93 -7.84
CA SER A 69 9.02 -4.44 -7.22
C SER A 69 9.08 -4.72 -5.72
N LEU A 70 8.01 -4.40 -4.98
CA LEU A 70 7.97 -4.63 -3.54
C LEU A 70 8.00 -6.13 -3.20
N ILE A 71 7.26 -6.95 -3.95
CA ILE A 71 7.31 -8.42 -3.82
C ILE A 71 8.73 -8.95 -4.02
N HIS A 72 9.43 -8.47 -5.04
CA HIS A 72 10.81 -8.87 -5.32
C HIS A 72 11.74 -8.54 -4.15
N ARG A 73 11.69 -7.31 -3.61
CA ARG A 73 12.47 -6.88 -2.43
C ARG A 73 12.19 -7.72 -1.19
N ILE A 74 10.92 -8.00 -0.90
CA ILE A 74 10.52 -8.85 0.23
C ILE A 74 11.09 -10.26 0.06
N ASN A 75 11.06 -10.83 -1.14
CA ASN A 75 11.59 -12.16 -1.39
C ASN A 75 13.11 -12.20 -1.28
N GLN A 76 13.81 -11.16 -1.74
CA GLN A 76 15.27 -11.04 -1.56
C GLN A 76 15.64 -10.97 -0.08
N ALA A 77 15.00 -10.07 0.68
CA ALA A 77 15.28 -9.92 2.10
C ALA A 77 14.97 -11.21 2.87
N ARG A 78 13.90 -11.91 2.53
CA ARG A 78 13.59 -13.23 3.11
C ARG A 78 14.66 -14.26 2.79
N ALA A 79 15.12 -14.36 1.55
CA ALA A 79 16.17 -15.29 1.18
C ALA A 79 17.46 -15.03 1.97
N CYS A 80 17.77 -13.77 2.19
CA CYS A 80 18.90 -13.35 3.01
C CYS A 80 18.71 -13.74 4.49
N HIS A 81 17.54 -13.47 5.06
CA HIS A 81 17.17 -13.87 6.40
C HIS A 81 17.30 -15.38 6.60
N ASP A 82 16.70 -16.19 5.73
CA ASP A 82 16.72 -17.65 5.84
C ASP A 82 18.14 -18.21 5.71
N ASP A 83 18.98 -17.60 4.85
CA ASP A 83 20.38 -17.98 4.68
C ASP A 83 21.22 -17.63 5.90
N TRP A 84 20.95 -16.47 6.52
CA TRP A 84 21.64 -16.07 7.74
C TRP A 84 21.38 -17.05 8.88
N PHE A 85 20.12 -17.39 9.16
CA PHE A 85 19.77 -18.35 10.21
C PHE A 85 20.29 -19.77 9.93
N ARG A 86 20.35 -20.17 8.67
CA ARG A 86 20.96 -21.44 8.28
C ARG A 86 22.45 -21.49 8.58
N LEU A 87 23.16 -20.38 8.47
CA LEU A 87 24.60 -20.27 8.73
C LEU A 87 24.94 -20.05 10.20
N HIS A 88 24.00 -19.53 10.99
CA HIS A 88 24.15 -19.25 12.42
C HIS A 88 23.18 -20.07 13.27
N PRO A 89 23.27 -21.42 13.25
CA PRO A 89 22.25 -22.29 13.87
C PRO A 89 22.23 -22.20 15.40
N LYS A 90 23.31 -21.69 16.02
CA LYS A 90 23.41 -21.56 17.49
C LYS A 90 22.81 -20.28 18.04
N ASN A 91 22.42 -19.37 17.17
CA ASN A 91 21.79 -18.10 17.54
C ASN A 91 22.63 -17.23 18.50
N ASP A 92 23.97 -17.44 18.47
CA ASP A 92 24.94 -16.75 19.35
C ASP A 92 25.23 -15.32 18.84
N GLU A 93 24.90 -15.06 17.57
CA GLU A 93 25.06 -13.76 16.95
C GLU A 93 23.67 -13.10 16.74
N LYS A 94 23.62 -11.82 17.02
CA LYS A 94 22.39 -11.05 16.82
C LYS A 94 22.08 -10.94 15.32
N ALA A 95 20.92 -11.43 14.90
CA ALA A 95 20.44 -11.24 13.53
C ALA A 95 20.36 -9.75 13.18
N PRO A 96 20.56 -9.36 11.91
CA PRO A 96 20.34 -8.00 11.48
C PRO A 96 18.96 -7.50 11.88
N SER A 97 18.89 -6.42 12.66
CA SER A 97 17.69 -5.91 13.31
C SER A 97 16.57 -5.53 12.32
N THR A 98 16.95 -5.18 11.09
CA THR A 98 16.02 -4.81 10.02
C THR A 98 15.05 -5.92 9.60
N TRP A 99 15.24 -7.15 10.06
CA TRP A 99 14.41 -8.30 9.67
C TRP A 99 13.38 -8.74 10.70
N THR A 100 13.64 -8.46 11.98
CA THR A 100 12.95 -9.16 13.07
C THR A 100 12.19 -8.26 14.03
N GLU A 101 12.56 -6.98 14.10
CA GLU A 101 12.08 -6.08 15.15
C GLU A 101 10.80 -5.32 14.77
N PHE A 102 10.37 -5.44 13.50
CA PHE A 102 9.25 -4.64 13.02
C PHE A 102 8.19 -5.50 12.32
N GLY A 103 6.95 -5.13 12.52
CA GLY A 103 5.89 -5.57 11.62
C GLY A 103 6.16 -5.04 10.21
N LEU A 104 6.35 -5.94 9.24
CA LEU A 104 6.82 -5.60 7.89
C LEU A 104 6.06 -4.44 7.22
N PHE A 105 4.77 -4.29 7.48
CA PHE A 105 3.92 -3.24 6.91
C PHE A 105 3.37 -2.27 7.96
N SER A 106 3.66 -2.49 9.22
CA SER A 106 3.14 -1.66 10.31
C SER A 106 4.19 -0.81 10.99
N GLY A 107 5.47 -1.19 10.89
CA GLY A 107 6.54 -0.50 11.60
C GLY A 107 6.42 -0.57 13.12
N ALA A 108 5.55 -1.44 13.64
CA ALA A 108 5.45 -1.67 15.06
C ALA A 108 6.77 -2.28 15.55
N ASP A 109 7.35 -1.65 16.53
CA ASP A 109 8.49 -2.19 17.27
C ASP A 109 8.03 -3.36 18.16
N ASP A 110 8.80 -3.76 19.14
CA ASP A 110 8.58 -4.90 20.05
C ASP A 110 7.19 -4.97 20.73
N ARG A 111 6.24 -4.13 20.37
CA ARG A 111 4.97 -3.95 21.07
C ARG A 111 3.80 -4.74 20.52
N GLY A 112 3.97 -5.40 19.37
CA GLY A 112 2.94 -6.29 18.83
C GLY A 112 2.31 -5.83 17.51
N HIS A 113 1.06 -6.26 17.25
CA HIS A 113 0.42 -6.06 15.96
C HIS A 113 -0.69 -5.04 16.04
N PRO A 114 -0.96 -4.33 14.94
CA PRO A 114 -2.16 -3.52 14.87
C PRO A 114 -3.40 -4.41 15.02
N GLN A 115 -4.24 -4.06 15.98
CA GLN A 115 -5.54 -4.70 16.24
C GLN A 115 -6.66 -4.01 15.45
N ALA A 116 -6.43 -2.76 15.04
CA ALA A 116 -7.34 -2.01 14.19
C ALA A 116 -6.57 -1.07 13.26
N PHE A 117 -7.23 -0.64 12.19
CA PHE A 117 -6.70 0.37 11.29
C PHE A 117 -7.80 1.30 10.78
N GLN A 118 -7.41 2.52 10.45
CA GLN A 118 -8.28 3.52 9.83
C GLN A 118 -7.51 4.26 8.72
N VAL A 119 -8.06 4.29 7.51
CA VAL A 119 -7.57 5.19 6.46
C VAL A 119 -8.05 6.59 6.79
N GLU A 120 -7.14 7.55 6.90
CA GLU A 120 -7.43 8.92 7.33
C GLU A 120 -7.53 9.89 6.15
N LYS A 121 -6.57 9.84 5.25
CA LYS A 121 -6.53 10.68 4.05
C LYS A 121 -5.74 10.03 2.94
N THR A 122 -5.96 10.51 1.72
CA THR A 122 -5.21 10.13 0.52
C THR A 122 -4.78 11.39 -0.21
N GLU A 123 -3.50 11.50 -0.49
CA GLU A 123 -2.87 12.61 -1.22
C GLU A 123 -2.27 12.08 -2.51
N SER A 124 -2.30 12.89 -3.57
CA SER A 124 -1.61 12.59 -4.82
C SER A 124 -0.21 13.18 -4.77
N ASP A 125 0.80 12.41 -5.12
CA ASP A 125 2.17 12.88 -5.31
C ASP A 125 2.39 13.35 -6.75
N GLU A 126 3.44 14.16 -6.98
CA GLU A 126 3.75 14.76 -8.30
C GLU A 126 4.08 13.73 -9.38
N ASP A 127 4.58 12.55 -8.99
CA ASP A 127 4.91 11.44 -9.88
C ASP A 127 3.68 10.60 -10.31
N GLY A 128 2.47 11.00 -9.87
CA GLY A 128 1.22 10.30 -10.14
C GLY A 128 0.95 9.12 -9.22
N SER A 129 1.79 8.88 -8.22
CA SER A 129 1.49 7.96 -7.13
C SER A 129 0.53 8.59 -6.10
N PHE A 130 0.06 7.78 -5.16
CA PHE A 130 -0.79 8.21 -4.06
C PHE A 130 -0.15 7.85 -2.75
N ARG A 131 -0.28 8.75 -1.78
CA ARG A 131 0.10 8.51 -0.39
C ARG A 131 -1.15 8.37 0.45
N VAL A 132 -1.39 7.15 0.92
CA VAL A 132 -2.56 6.80 1.74
C VAL A 132 -2.11 6.72 3.19
N TYR A 133 -2.59 7.62 4.03
CA TYR A 133 -2.27 7.67 5.44
C TYR A 133 -3.18 6.73 6.23
N VAL A 134 -2.56 5.87 7.01
CA VAL A 134 -3.24 4.85 7.80
C VAL A 134 -2.86 4.99 9.26
N ARG A 135 -3.86 5.23 10.11
CA ARG A 135 -3.71 5.10 11.55
C ARG A 135 -3.84 3.65 11.94
N LEU A 136 -2.90 3.18 12.73
CA LEU A 136 -2.87 1.85 13.32
C LEU A 136 -3.10 1.97 14.82
N THR A 137 -3.78 0.98 15.40
CA THR A 137 -4.17 0.99 16.81
C THR A 137 -3.90 -0.36 17.44
N GLU A 138 -3.35 -0.34 18.64
CA GLU A 138 -3.11 -1.51 19.49
C GLU A 138 -3.46 -1.20 20.96
N GLY A 139 -3.75 -2.25 21.72
CA GLY A 139 -4.01 -2.16 23.17
C GLY A 139 -5.47 -2.01 23.54
N PRO A 140 -5.76 -1.89 24.84
CA PRO A 140 -7.12 -1.84 25.36
C PRO A 140 -7.83 -0.55 24.93
N GLN A 141 -9.15 -0.63 24.77
CA GLN A 141 -10.00 0.48 24.32
C GLN A 141 -9.86 1.75 25.18
N GLU A 142 -9.61 1.58 26.49
CA GLU A 142 -9.50 2.71 27.43
C GLU A 142 -8.19 3.48 27.28
N LYS A 143 -7.14 2.84 26.74
CA LYS A 143 -5.83 3.45 26.53
C LYS A 143 -5.15 2.84 25.30
N PRO A 144 -5.67 3.08 24.10
CA PRO A 144 -5.07 2.56 22.88
C PRO A 144 -3.77 3.29 22.57
N TRP A 145 -2.78 2.54 22.10
CA TRP A 145 -1.63 3.12 21.45
C TRP A 145 -1.92 3.28 19.96
N ASN A 146 -1.65 4.46 19.43
CA ASN A 146 -1.87 4.77 18.02
C ASN A 146 -0.58 5.24 17.39
N TRP A 147 -0.35 4.81 16.15
CA TRP A 147 0.72 5.33 15.30
C TRP A 147 0.24 5.43 13.85
N GLN A 148 1.03 6.03 13.02
CA GLN A 148 0.64 6.29 11.64
C GLN A 148 1.70 5.78 10.67
N VAL A 149 1.25 5.29 9.53
CA VAL A 149 2.08 4.98 8.37
C VAL A 149 1.50 5.67 7.14
N ALA A 150 2.35 5.96 6.17
CA ALA A 150 1.92 6.42 4.86
C ALA A 150 2.24 5.33 3.82
N VAL A 151 1.22 4.83 3.14
CA VAL A 151 1.35 3.76 2.15
C VAL A 151 1.43 4.37 0.78
N VAL A 152 2.51 4.12 0.07
CA VAL A 152 2.72 4.58 -1.31
C VAL A 152 2.05 3.61 -2.27
N VAL A 153 1.09 4.11 -3.02
CA VAL A 153 0.30 3.35 -4.00
C VAL A 153 0.57 3.88 -5.39
N MET A 154 0.86 2.99 -6.33
CA MET A 154 1.07 3.32 -7.73
C MET A 154 0.16 2.51 -8.66
N SER A 155 0.05 2.93 -9.91
CA SER A 155 -0.62 2.15 -10.94
C SER A 155 0.38 1.21 -11.60
N GLU A 156 0.10 -0.09 -11.59
CA GLU A 156 0.86 -1.13 -12.29
C GLU A 156 -0.13 -1.97 -13.11
N GLU A 157 0.08 -2.05 -14.42
CA GLU A 157 -0.81 -2.78 -15.36
C GLU A 157 -2.30 -2.41 -15.24
N GLY A 158 -2.58 -1.12 -15.00
CA GLY A 158 -3.95 -0.59 -14.86
C GLY A 158 -4.64 -0.91 -13.52
N LYS A 159 -3.90 -1.39 -12.53
CA LYS A 159 -4.37 -1.64 -11.17
C LYS A 159 -3.57 -0.81 -10.18
N PHE A 160 -4.22 -0.37 -9.11
CA PHE A 160 -3.51 0.24 -8.00
C PHE A 160 -2.91 -0.85 -7.10
N VAL A 161 -1.63 -0.71 -6.79
CA VAL A 161 -0.85 -1.62 -5.95
C VAL A 161 0.03 -0.84 -4.99
N ILE A 162 0.35 -1.42 -3.85
CA ILE A 162 1.23 -0.85 -2.84
C ILE A 162 2.67 -1.06 -3.28
N ASN A 163 3.43 0.04 -3.39
CA ASN A 163 4.82 0.02 -3.81
C ASN A 163 5.81 0.23 -2.65
N ASP A 164 5.36 0.91 -1.59
CA ASP A 164 6.19 1.15 -0.41
C ASP A 164 5.33 1.45 0.83
N VAL A 165 5.96 1.44 2.00
CA VAL A 165 5.38 1.92 3.26
C VAL A 165 6.39 2.84 3.93
N ILE A 166 5.94 4.03 4.30
CA ILE A 166 6.71 5.03 5.04
C ILE A 166 6.26 4.96 6.49
N PHE A 167 7.19 4.69 7.38
CA PHE A 167 6.96 4.64 8.82
C PHE A 167 7.10 6.05 9.39
N LEU A 168 5.96 6.66 9.72
CA LEU A 168 5.91 8.00 10.27
C LEU A 168 6.20 7.91 11.77
N ARG A 169 7.35 8.44 12.17
CA ARG A 169 7.71 8.56 13.59
C ARG A 169 7.11 9.83 14.18
N ASP A 170 7.02 9.86 15.52
CA ASP A 170 6.63 11.07 16.22
C ASP A 170 7.52 12.25 15.83
N LYS A 171 6.96 13.47 15.91
CA LYS A 171 7.46 14.73 15.35
C LYS A 171 8.91 15.11 15.68
N ASP A 172 9.57 14.39 16.58
CA ASP A 172 10.91 14.69 17.07
C ASP A 172 12.02 13.90 16.33
N VAL A 173 11.70 13.09 15.34
CA VAL A 173 12.67 12.29 14.58
C VAL A 173 12.65 12.72 13.12
N GLU A 174 13.75 13.37 12.68
CA GLU A 174 13.90 13.96 11.35
C GLU A 174 13.91 12.95 10.17
N THR A 175 14.01 11.65 10.43
CA THR A 175 14.13 10.65 9.38
C THR A 175 12.93 9.70 9.32
N GLU A 176 12.11 9.88 8.29
CA GLU A 176 11.16 8.87 7.85
C GLU A 176 11.93 7.64 7.36
N SER A 177 11.64 6.46 7.88
CA SER A 177 12.18 5.21 7.34
C SER A 177 11.19 4.57 6.38
N ARG A 178 11.71 3.98 5.31
CA ARG A 178 10.89 3.32 4.28
C ARG A 178 11.08 1.82 4.31
N LEU A 179 10.00 1.09 4.08
CA LEU A 179 10.07 -0.37 3.98
C LEU A 179 11.07 -0.83 2.90
N SER A 180 11.06 -0.17 1.74
CA SER A 180 12.00 -0.48 0.65
C SER A 180 13.47 -0.31 1.05
N GLU A 181 13.78 0.69 1.86
CA GLU A 181 15.13 0.94 2.38
C GLU A 181 15.52 -0.12 3.41
N LEU A 182 14.64 -0.44 4.35
CA LEU A 182 14.87 -1.48 5.35
C LEU A 182 15.11 -2.85 4.70
N LEU A 183 14.32 -3.19 3.68
CA LEU A 183 14.50 -4.44 2.92
C LEU A 183 15.81 -4.45 2.15
N THR A 184 16.27 -3.31 1.63
CA THR A 184 17.55 -3.19 0.91
C THR A 184 18.72 -3.35 1.85
N VAL A 185 18.71 -2.68 3.00
CA VAL A 185 19.74 -2.83 4.03
C VAL A 185 19.79 -4.27 4.55
N GLY A 186 18.64 -4.88 4.80
CA GLY A 186 18.54 -6.28 5.23
C GLY A 186 19.01 -7.31 4.19
N SER A 187 19.12 -6.91 2.91
CA SER A 187 19.59 -7.76 1.82
C SER A 187 20.97 -7.36 1.29
N ASP A 188 21.62 -6.35 1.88
CA ASP A 188 22.96 -5.94 1.51
C ASP A 188 23.99 -6.91 2.08
N ALA A 189 24.56 -7.70 1.18
CA ALA A 189 25.58 -8.71 1.49
C ALA A 189 26.84 -8.15 2.17
N SER A 190 27.12 -6.85 2.07
CA SER A 190 28.26 -6.22 2.73
C SER A 190 28.13 -6.15 4.25
N HIS A 191 26.91 -6.26 4.77
CA HIS A 191 26.61 -6.14 6.19
C HIS A 191 26.55 -7.50 6.94
N TRP A 192 26.65 -8.63 6.23
CA TRP A 192 26.60 -9.94 6.87
C TRP A 192 27.27 -11.05 6.03
N VAL A 193 28.01 -11.88 6.73
CA VAL A 193 29.01 -12.80 6.18
C VAL A 193 28.42 -13.96 5.35
N GLY A 194 27.11 -14.22 5.46
CA GLY A 194 26.49 -15.38 4.79
C GLY A 194 26.22 -15.22 3.31
N TYR A 195 25.86 -14.02 2.89
CA TYR A 195 25.44 -13.77 1.51
C TYR A 195 26.60 -13.55 0.54
N GLY A 196 27.68 -12.94 1.03
CA GLY A 196 28.87 -12.65 0.22
C GLY A 196 29.57 -13.91 -0.34
N ASN A 197 29.39 -15.04 0.32
CA ASN A 197 30.03 -16.29 -0.09
C ASN A 197 29.36 -17.00 -1.28
N LYS A 198 28.13 -16.66 -1.64
CA LYS A 198 27.46 -17.25 -2.82
C LYS A 198 27.87 -16.61 -4.14
N ASN A 199 28.32 -15.37 -4.10
CA ASN A 199 28.76 -14.62 -5.28
C ASN A 199 30.30 -14.45 -5.37
N ALA A 200 31.01 -14.90 -4.37
CA ALA A 200 32.46 -15.12 -4.47
C ALA A 200 32.69 -16.45 -5.20
N THR A 201 32.38 -16.45 -6.50
CA THR A 201 32.96 -17.46 -7.39
C THR A 201 34.44 -17.15 -7.53
N PRO A 202 35.32 -18.15 -7.42
CA PRO A 202 36.75 -17.98 -7.48
C PRO A 202 37.24 -17.39 -8.81
#